data_e47fa14a3c04b5f42fb8845ea77f0364
#
_entry.id   e47fa14a3c04b5f42fb8845ea77f0364
#
_cell.length_a   1.000
_cell.length_b   1.000
_cell.length_c   1.000
_cell.angle_alpha   90.00
_cell.angle_beta   90.00
_cell.angle_gamma   90.00
#
_symmetry.space_group_name_H-M   'P 1'
#
loop_
_entity.id
_entity.type
_entity.pdbx_description
1 polymer ?
#
loop_
_entity_poly.entity_id
_entity_poly.type
_entity_poly.pdbx_seq_one_letter_code
_entity_poly.pdbx_strand_id
1 'polypeptide(L)'
;VAHPGAVRRLVLESPSAGIADPVARAERTAADEARATRLEDSGVAAFVAEWEAEPVFASHAAMPAARRARLHAARLRNDAHGLATSLRGAGQGAMEPLGDRLPGIVSPTLVIAGALDDAGRDRATHIAACIPGARLAIVENSGHTFHLETPRTFRTLATDFLEEDPAA
;
A
#
# COMPACT_ATOMS: atom_id res chain seq x y z
N VAL A 1 -15.59 -5.87 -2.80
CA VAL A 1 -16.76 -5.08 -3.22
C VAL A 1 -17.44 -5.67 -4.46
N ALA A 2 -16.69 -5.95 -5.54
CA ALA A 2 -17.28 -6.51 -6.77
C ALA A 2 -17.76 -7.96 -6.60
N HIS A 3 -17.09 -8.73 -5.75
CA HIS A 3 -17.35 -10.16 -5.52
C HIS A 3 -17.36 -10.47 -4.01
N PRO A 4 -18.40 -10.05 -3.27
CA PRO A 4 -18.40 -10.12 -1.80
C PRO A 4 -18.29 -11.56 -1.25
N GLY A 5 -18.74 -12.57 -2.00
CA GLY A 5 -18.63 -13.99 -1.59
C GLY A 5 -17.26 -14.62 -1.84
N ALA A 6 -16.35 -13.94 -2.57
CA ALA A 6 -15.05 -14.50 -2.93
C ALA A 6 -13.99 -14.35 -1.84
N VAL A 7 -14.20 -13.44 -0.87
CA VAL A 7 -13.23 -13.10 0.18
C VAL A 7 -13.82 -13.46 1.53
N ARG A 8 -13.20 -14.41 2.20
CA ARG A 8 -13.60 -14.86 3.56
C ARG A 8 -13.16 -13.87 4.64
N ARG A 9 -11.95 -13.36 4.56
CA ARG A 9 -11.35 -12.34 5.44
C ARG A 9 -10.44 -11.44 4.62
N LEU A 10 -10.36 -10.17 4.99
CA LEU A 10 -9.60 -9.16 4.27
C LEU A 10 -8.58 -8.49 5.18
N VAL A 11 -7.31 -8.53 4.79
CA VAL A 11 -6.24 -7.76 5.44
C VAL A 11 -5.80 -6.67 4.49
N LEU A 12 -5.86 -5.42 4.93
CA LEU A 12 -5.44 -4.24 4.18
C LEU A 12 -4.23 -3.60 4.87
N GLU A 13 -3.11 -3.57 4.19
CA GLU A 13 -1.88 -2.92 4.66
C GLU A 13 -1.69 -1.58 3.98
N SER A 14 -1.56 -0.50 4.78
CA SER A 14 -1.35 0.88 4.30
C SER A 14 -2.23 1.23 3.09
N PRO A 15 -3.55 0.98 3.17
CA PRO A 15 -4.43 0.99 2.00
C PRO A 15 -4.70 2.41 1.49
N SER A 16 -5.14 2.47 0.24
CA SER A 16 -5.78 3.64 -0.36
C SER A 16 -7.11 3.20 -0.99
N ALA A 17 -8.14 4.01 -0.81
CA ALA A 17 -9.42 3.83 -1.50
C ALA A 17 -9.47 4.57 -2.85
N GLY A 18 -8.33 5.05 -3.35
CA GLY A 18 -8.25 5.89 -4.54
C GLY A 18 -8.44 7.38 -4.23
N ILE A 19 -8.40 8.20 -5.26
CA ILE A 19 -8.51 9.66 -5.18
C ILE A 19 -9.90 10.07 -5.68
N ALA A 20 -10.77 10.52 -4.76
CA ALA A 20 -12.15 10.90 -5.10
C ALA A 20 -12.20 12.22 -5.88
N ASP A 21 -11.40 13.22 -5.48
CA ASP A 21 -11.36 14.52 -6.15
C ASP A 21 -10.84 14.38 -7.59
N PRO A 22 -11.58 14.80 -8.61
CA PRO A 22 -11.22 14.61 -10.01
C PRO A 22 -10.00 15.43 -10.43
N VAL A 23 -9.76 16.59 -9.81
CA VAL A 23 -8.59 17.43 -10.11
C VAL A 23 -7.34 16.78 -9.56
N ALA A 24 -7.35 16.41 -8.28
CA ALA A 24 -6.22 15.72 -7.65
C ALA A 24 -5.92 14.36 -8.33
N ARG A 25 -6.96 13.67 -8.81
CA ARG A 25 -6.79 12.43 -9.57
C ARG A 25 -6.13 12.65 -10.93
N ALA A 26 -6.52 13.71 -11.65
CA ALA A 26 -5.89 14.08 -12.92
C ALA A 26 -4.42 14.50 -12.72
N GLU A 27 -4.12 15.28 -11.68
CA GLU A 27 -2.75 15.64 -11.30
C GLU A 27 -1.90 14.40 -10.99
N ARG A 28 -2.47 13.45 -10.24
CA ARG A 28 -1.79 12.19 -9.95
C ARG A 28 -1.56 11.35 -11.21
N THR A 29 -2.51 11.30 -12.13
CA THR A 29 -2.35 10.61 -13.42
C THR A 29 -1.21 11.23 -14.22
N ALA A 30 -1.14 12.56 -14.30
CA ALA A 30 -0.05 13.26 -14.97
C ALA A 30 1.32 13.01 -14.31
N ALA A 31 1.36 12.96 -12.98
CA ALA A 31 2.58 12.65 -12.24
C ALA A 31 3.04 11.20 -12.47
N ASP A 32 2.11 10.24 -12.48
CA ASP A 32 2.42 8.83 -12.76
C ASP A 32 2.91 8.64 -14.21
N GLU A 33 2.31 9.35 -15.20
CA GLU A 33 2.79 9.36 -16.59
C GLU A 33 4.19 9.94 -16.72
N ALA A 34 4.45 11.09 -16.09
CA ALA A 34 5.79 11.70 -16.12
C ALA A 34 6.84 10.79 -15.46
N ARG A 35 6.45 10.05 -14.40
CA ARG A 35 7.31 9.07 -13.74
C ARG A 35 7.56 7.85 -14.64
N ALA A 36 6.55 7.36 -15.35
CA ALA A 36 6.65 6.26 -16.29
C ALA A 36 7.60 6.61 -17.46
N THR A 37 7.45 7.81 -18.03
CA THR A 37 8.33 8.30 -19.10
C THR A 37 9.78 8.39 -18.61
N ARG A 38 10.04 8.99 -17.44
CA ARG A 38 11.42 9.04 -16.89
C ARG A 38 12.01 7.65 -16.66
N LEU A 39 11.18 6.70 -16.21
CA LEU A 39 11.63 5.32 -16.02
C LEU A 39 12.03 4.66 -17.34
N GLU A 40 11.27 4.87 -18.42
CA GLU A 40 11.60 4.36 -19.76
C GLU A 40 12.89 5.01 -20.31
N ASP A 41 13.08 6.32 -20.08
CA ASP A 41 14.23 7.07 -20.57
C ASP A 41 15.52 6.78 -19.78
N SER A 42 15.42 6.69 -18.43
CA SER A 42 16.58 6.63 -17.52
C SER A 42 16.84 5.25 -16.93
N GLY A 43 15.92 4.33 -17.12
CA GLY A 43 16.03 2.92 -16.69
C GLY A 43 15.73 2.69 -15.21
N VAL A 44 15.63 1.41 -14.85
CA VAL A 44 15.20 0.95 -13.52
C VAL A 44 16.12 1.44 -12.40
N ALA A 45 17.43 1.52 -12.63
CA ALA A 45 18.37 1.91 -11.58
C ALA A 45 18.16 3.36 -11.12
N ALA A 46 17.95 4.29 -12.05
CA ALA A 46 17.65 5.69 -11.74
C ALA A 46 16.29 5.80 -11.02
N PHE A 47 15.28 5.10 -11.52
CA PHE A 47 13.97 5.05 -10.91
C PHE A 47 14.02 4.52 -9.47
N VAL A 48 14.73 3.42 -9.21
CA VAL A 48 14.84 2.83 -7.87
C VAL A 48 15.52 3.78 -6.90
N ALA A 49 16.55 4.52 -7.34
CA ALA A 49 17.22 5.51 -6.52
C ALA A 49 16.27 6.66 -6.12
N GLU A 50 15.49 7.19 -7.06
CA GLU A 50 14.46 8.21 -6.78
C GLU A 50 13.36 7.66 -5.86
N TRP A 51 12.85 6.47 -6.15
CA TRP A 51 11.79 5.82 -5.39
C TRP A 51 12.18 5.56 -3.93
N GLU A 52 13.39 5.06 -3.70
CA GLU A 52 13.87 4.78 -2.34
C GLU A 52 14.14 6.05 -1.52
N ALA A 53 14.31 7.20 -2.17
CA ALA A 53 14.46 8.50 -1.55
C ALA A 53 13.12 9.18 -1.20
N GLU A 54 11.98 8.62 -1.63
CA GLU A 54 10.66 9.18 -1.31
C GLU A 54 10.44 9.22 0.21
N PRO A 55 9.90 10.31 0.76
CA PRO A 55 9.70 10.48 2.22
C PRO A 55 8.90 9.35 2.88
N VAL A 56 7.99 8.72 2.14
CA VAL A 56 7.17 7.60 2.62
C VAL A 56 8.01 6.38 3.04
N PHE A 57 9.25 6.27 2.55
CA PHE A 57 10.20 5.20 2.88
C PHE A 57 11.29 5.62 3.87
N ALA A 58 11.20 6.79 4.50
CA ALA A 58 12.21 7.28 5.42
C ALA A 58 12.47 6.31 6.59
N SER A 59 11.43 5.60 7.05
CA SER A 59 11.51 4.57 8.10
C SER A 59 12.41 3.38 7.74
N HIS A 60 12.66 3.13 6.45
CA HIS A 60 13.58 2.07 5.99
C HIS A 60 15.00 2.27 6.49
N ALA A 61 15.41 3.50 6.85
CA ALA A 61 16.72 3.76 7.44
C ALA A 61 16.96 2.93 8.73
N ALA A 62 15.92 2.63 9.49
CA ALA A 62 15.99 1.81 10.70
C ALA A 62 16.06 0.30 10.43
N MET A 63 15.78 -0.16 9.18
CA MET A 63 15.87 -1.58 8.85
C MET A 63 17.33 -2.08 8.87
N PRO A 64 17.57 -3.37 9.19
CA PRO A 64 18.89 -3.97 9.03
C PRO A 64 19.46 -3.81 7.64
N ALA A 65 20.74 -3.43 7.52
CA ALA A 65 21.39 -3.15 6.22
C ALA A 65 21.25 -4.30 5.21
N ALA A 66 21.38 -5.56 5.66
CA ALA A 66 21.22 -6.72 4.81
C ALA A 66 19.79 -6.85 4.23
N ARG A 67 18.76 -6.39 4.96
CA ARG A 67 17.38 -6.40 4.48
C ARG A 67 17.17 -5.31 3.44
N ARG A 68 17.67 -4.09 3.69
CA ARG A 68 17.65 -2.99 2.71
C ARG A 68 18.34 -3.37 1.41
N ALA A 69 19.54 -3.98 1.50
CA ALA A 69 20.28 -4.43 0.32
C ALA A 69 19.50 -5.48 -0.49
N ARG A 70 18.83 -6.43 0.16
CA ARG A 70 17.99 -7.41 -0.52
C ARG A 70 16.78 -6.77 -1.20
N LEU A 71 16.14 -5.80 -0.56
CA LEU A 71 15.00 -5.07 -1.11
C LEU A 71 15.45 -4.26 -2.34
N HIS A 72 16.55 -3.53 -2.23
CA HIS A 72 17.15 -2.79 -3.33
C HIS A 72 17.48 -3.70 -4.53
N ALA A 73 18.17 -4.81 -4.28
CA ALA A 73 18.49 -5.79 -5.32
C ALA A 73 17.23 -6.42 -5.96
N ALA A 74 16.15 -6.61 -5.19
CA ALA A 74 14.87 -7.08 -5.72
C ALA A 74 14.23 -6.05 -6.66
N ARG A 75 14.23 -4.77 -6.28
CA ARG A 75 13.70 -3.66 -7.10
C ARG A 75 14.46 -3.51 -8.42
N LEU A 76 15.78 -3.64 -8.39
CA LEU A 76 16.62 -3.57 -9.60
C LEU A 76 16.35 -4.68 -10.63
N ARG A 77 15.71 -5.78 -10.24
CA ARG A 77 15.35 -6.88 -11.17
C ARG A 77 14.05 -6.64 -11.93
N ASN A 78 13.34 -5.54 -11.65
CA ASN A 78 12.12 -5.23 -12.38
C ASN A 78 12.44 -4.83 -13.84
N ASP A 79 11.44 -4.99 -14.69
CA ASP A 79 11.48 -4.52 -16.07
C ASP A 79 10.94 -3.09 -16.16
N ALA A 80 11.66 -2.21 -16.89
CA ALA A 80 11.28 -0.81 -17.03
C ALA A 80 9.91 -0.63 -17.69
N HIS A 81 9.67 -1.37 -18.77
CA HIS A 81 8.39 -1.32 -19.50
C HIS A 81 7.23 -1.82 -18.63
N GLY A 82 7.43 -2.93 -17.92
CA GLY A 82 6.42 -3.49 -17.00
C GLY A 82 6.07 -2.51 -15.87
N LEU A 83 7.07 -1.86 -15.25
CA LEU A 83 6.82 -0.84 -14.23
C LEU A 83 6.12 0.39 -14.79
N ALA A 84 6.54 0.90 -15.97
CA ALA A 84 5.90 2.04 -16.61
C ALA A 84 4.43 1.73 -16.97
N THR A 85 4.16 0.55 -17.52
CA THR A 85 2.80 0.07 -17.80
C THR A 85 1.96 -0.02 -16.52
N SER A 86 2.55 -0.50 -15.42
CA SER A 86 1.88 -0.55 -14.11
C SER A 86 1.55 0.85 -13.58
N LEU A 87 2.47 1.82 -13.68
CA LEU A 87 2.20 3.21 -13.29
C LEU A 87 1.03 3.81 -14.06
N ARG A 88 0.97 3.58 -15.39
CA ARG A 88 -0.09 4.08 -16.26
C ARG A 88 -1.43 3.40 -16.03
N GLY A 89 -1.45 2.07 -15.84
CA GLY A 89 -2.68 1.28 -15.80
C GLY A 89 -3.22 0.98 -14.41
N ALA A 90 -2.37 1.00 -13.38
CA ALA A 90 -2.71 0.65 -12.00
C ALA A 90 -2.22 1.67 -10.96
N GLY A 91 -1.71 2.83 -11.41
CA GLY A 91 -1.37 3.96 -10.54
C GLY A 91 -2.61 4.50 -9.83
N GLN A 92 -2.43 5.19 -8.72
CA GLN A 92 -3.56 5.73 -7.94
C GLN A 92 -4.43 6.73 -8.74
N GLY A 93 -3.85 7.41 -9.74
CA GLY A 93 -4.58 8.30 -10.63
C GLY A 93 -5.49 7.56 -11.63
N ALA A 94 -5.08 6.37 -12.09
CA ALA A 94 -5.87 5.50 -12.97
C ALA A 94 -6.94 4.69 -12.23
N MET A 95 -6.80 4.55 -10.90
CA MET A 95 -7.68 3.75 -10.07
C MET A 95 -9.05 4.42 -9.89
N GLU A 96 -10.13 3.64 -10.08
CA GLU A 96 -11.48 4.10 -9.71
C GLU A 96 -11.55 4.32 -8.19
N PRO A 97 -12.07 5.48 -7.73
CA PRO A 97 -12.25 5.70 -6.29
C PRO A 97 -13.27 4.71 -5.70
N LEU A 98 -12.90 4.09 -4.59
CA LEU A 98 -13.71 3.07 -3.92
C LEU A 98 -14.31 3.56 -2.60
N GLY A 99 -14.13 4.85 -2.23
CA GLY A 99 -14.58 5.40 -0.96
C GLY A 99 -16.04 5.11 -0.67
N ASP A 100 -16.94 5.44 -1.61
CA ASP A 100 -18.39 5.24 -1.49
C ASP A 100 -18.81 3.75 -1.47
N ARG A 101 -17.89 2.85 -1.81
CA ARG A 101 -18.14 1.40 -1.86
C ARG A 101 -17.62 0.65 -0.63
N LEU A 102 -16.84 1.32 0.24
CA LEU A 102 -16.29 0.72 1.46
C LEU A 102 -17.37 0.18 2.41
N PRO A 103 -18.54 0.87 2.60
CA PRO A 103 -19.61 0.34 3.45
C PRO A 103 -20.21 -0.97 2.95
N GLY A 104 -20.00 -1.32 1.68
CA GLY A 104 -20.46 -2.60 1.09
C GLY A 104 -19.50 -3.77 1.31
N ILE A 105 -18.39 -3.58 2.01
CA ILE A 105 -17.48 -4.69 2.38
C ILE A 105 -18.10 -5.43 3.55
N VAL A 106 -18.52 -6.68 3.31
CA VAL A 106 -19.16 -7.54 4.31
C VAL A 106 -18.20 -8.55 4.95
N SER A 107 -17.03 -8.75 4.36
CA SER A 107 -16.01 -9.65 4.91
C SER A 107 -15.39 -9.05 6.16
N PRO A 108 -15.14 -9.84 7.23
CA PRO A 108 -14.33 -9.38 8.35
C PRO A 108 -13.02 -8.77 7.83
N THR A 109 -12.72 -7.54 8.26
CA THR A 109 -11.61 -6.76 7.71
C THR A 109 -10.66 -6.29 8.82
N LEU A 110 -9.37 -6.50 8.61
CA LEU A 110 -8.30 -5.91 9.41
C LEU A 110 -7.56 -4.88 8.56
N VAL A 111 -7.56 -3.63 9.00
CA VAL A 111 -6.80 -2.55 8.39
C VAL A 111 -5.55 -2.29 9.23
N ILE A 112 -4.37 -2.27 8.62
CA ILE A 112 -3.11 -2.10 9.31
C ILE A 112 -2.32 -0.95 8.70
N ALA A 113 -1.71 -0.10 9.54
CA ALA A 113 -0.79 0.94 9.11
C ALA A 113 0.37 1.09 10.10
N GLY A 114 1.51 1.57 9.62
CA GLY A 114 2.64 1.92 10.48
C GLY A 114 2.47 3.31 11.09
N ALA A 115 2.86 3.46 12.36
CA ALA A 115 2.72 4.71 13.11
C ALA A 115 3.59 5.85 12.54
N LEU A 116 4.68 5.53 11.82
CA LEU A 116 5.60 6.51 11.22
C LEU A 116 5.18 7.00 9.82
N ASP A 117 4.11 6.45 9.24
CA ASP A 117 3.48 6.94 8.00
C ASP A 117 2.20 7.71 8.36
N ASP A 118 2.34 8.99 8.72
CA ASP A 118 1.20 9.82 9.16
C ASP A 118 0.06 9.82 8.15
N ALA A 119 0.36 10.04 6.87
CA ALA A 119 -0.65 10.07 5.83
C ALA A 119 -1.29 8.68 5.60
N GLY A 120 -0.51 7.60 5.70
CA GLY A 120 -1.00 6.22 5.61
C GLY A 120 -1.87 5.85 6.79
N ARG A 121 -1.48 6.26 8.01
CA ARG A 121 -2.25 6.06 9.23
C ARG A 121 -3.62 6.75 9.15
N ASP A 122 -3.64 8.00 8.69
CA ASP A 122 -4.89 8.77 8.58
C ASP A 122 -5.84 8.14 7.53
N ARG A 123 -5.29 7.71 6.38
CA ARG A 123 -6.06 6.96 5.38
C ARG A 123 -6.59 5.62 5.92
N ALA A 124 -5.75 4.86 6.61
CA ALA A 124 -6.13 3.57 7.21
C ALA A 124 -7.24 3.75 8.25
N THR A 125 -7.14 4.77 9.10
CA THR A 125 -8.16 5.11 10.09
C THR A 125 -9.49 5.45 9.42
N HIS A 126 -9.45 6.28 8.38
CA HIS A 126 -10.67 6.62 7.63
C HIS A 126 -11.29 5.38 6.96
N ILE A 127 -10.48 4.55 6.29
CA ILE A 127 -10.96 3.33 5.63
C ILE A 127 -11.58 2.37 6.65
N ALA A 128 -10.93 2.15 7.79
CA ALA A 128 -11.47 1.30 8.85
C ALA A 128 -12.79 1.81 9.38
N ALA A 129 -12.95 3.12 9.54
CA ALA A 129 -14.21 3.73 9.97
C ALA A 129 -15.35 3.58 8.94
N CYS A 130 -15.03 3.46 7.65
CA CYS A 130 -16.02 3.30 6.58
C CYS A 130 -16.44 1.85 6.34
N ILE A 131 -15.68 0.86 6.80
CA ILE A 131 -15.99 -0.58 6.61
C ILE A 131 -16.68 -1.11 7.86
N PRO A 132 -17.93 -1.62 7.79
CA PRO A 132 -18.64 -2.13 8.94
C PRO A 132 -17.87 -3.26 9.65
N GLY A 133 -17.66 -3.12 10.96
CA GLY A 133 -16.96 -4.12 11.77
C GLY A 133 -15.46 -4.27 11.48
N ALA A 134 -14.85 -3.39 10.70
CA ALA A 134 -13.41 -3.44 10.48
C ALA A 134 -12.64 -3.14 11.77
N ARG A 135 -11.52 -3.83 11.94
CA ARG A 135 -10.55 -3.57 13.01
C ARG A 135 -9.39 -2.78 12.45
N LEU A 136 -8.89 -1.82 13.24
CA LEU A 136 -7.69 -1.03 12.92
C LEU A 136 -6.54 -1.44 13.84
N ALA A 137 -5.37 -1.70 13.26
CA ALA A 137 -4.12 -1.90 13.99
C ALA A 137 -3.08 -0.89 13.52
N ILE A 138 -2.58 -0.07 14.44
CA ILE A 138 -1.44 0.83 14.19
C ILE A 138 -0.19 0.18 14.78
N VAL A 139 0.83 -0.01 13.92
CA VAL A 139 2.07 -0.70 14.31
C VAL A 139 3.15 0.33 14.63
N GLU A 140 3.54 0.37 15.90
CA GLU A 140 4.57 1.27 16.39
C GLU A 140 5.94 0.99 15.74
N ASN A 141 6.76 2.04 15.60
CA ASN A 141 8.10 1.99 15.03
C ASN A 141 8.16 1.41 13.59
N SER A 142 7.08 1.54 12.83
CA SER A 142 6.96 1.06 11.46
C SER A 142 6.36 2.14 10.57
N GLY A 143 6.81 2.19 9.32
CA GLY A 143 6.30 3.10 8.30
C GLY A 143 5.37 2.40 7.30
N HIS A 144 5.42 2.87 6.06
CA HIS A 144 4.47 2.49 5.00
C HIS A 144 4.49 1.00 4.62
N THR A 145 5.65 0.36 4.69
CA THR A 145 5.83 -1.06 4.30
C THR A 145 6.18 -1.91 5.50
N PHE A 146 5.34 -1.86 6.54
CA PHE A 146 5.68 -2.48 7.81
C PHE A 146 5.87 -4.01 7.71
N HIS A 147 5.28 -4.69 6.72
CA HIS A 147 5.58 -6.11 6.45
C HIS A 147 7.08 -6.35 6.15
N LEU A 148 7.78 -5.35 5.59
CA LEU A 148 9.23 -5.38 5.36
C LEU A 148 10.02 -4.88 6.57
N GLU A 149 9.48 -3.94 7.32
CA GLU A 149 10.13 -3.29 8.45
C GLU A 149 10.05 -4.16 9.70
N THR A 150 8.87 -4.65 10.04
CA THR A 150 8.58 -5.49 11.21
C THR A 150 7.84 -6.79 10.82
N PRO A 151 8.46 -7.69 10.02
CA PRO A 151 7.79 -8.86 9.43
C PRO A 151 7.24 -9.85 10.45
N ARG A 152 7.80 -9.91 11.67
CA ARG A 152 7.25 -10.77 12.72
C ARG A 152 5.89 -10.25 13.19
N THR A 153 5.79 -8.95 13.47
CA THR A 153 4.55 -8.29 13.88
C THR A 153 3.49 -8.40 12.80
N PHE A 154 3.87 -8.14 11.54
CA PHE A 154 2.96 -8.32 10.40
C PHE A 154 2.39 -9.73 10.35
N ARG A 155 3.26 -10.74 10.40
CA ARG A 155 2.86 -12.14 10.33
C ARG A 155 1.91 -12.50 11.48
N THR A 156 2.22 -12.11 12.72
CA THR A 156 1.36 -12.38 13.88
C THR A 156 -0.02 -11.75 13.68
N LEU A 157 -0.10 -10.45 13.41
CA LEU A 157 -1.38 -9.77 13.20
C LEU A 157 -2.21 -10.38 12.08
N ALA A 158 -1.58 -10.67 10.94
CA ALA A 158 -2.27 -11.22 9.79
C ALA A 158 -2.72 -12.67 10.03
N THR A 159 -1.83 -13.52 10.59
CA THR A 159 -2.15 -14.93 10.86
C THR A 159 -3.24 -15.06 11.90
N ASP A 160 -3.12 -14.38 13.04
CA ASP A 160 -4.12 -14.42 14.12
C ASP A 160 -5.49 -14.00 13.58
N PHE A 161 -5.54 -12.92 12.79
CA PHE A 161 -6.79 -12.47 12.18
C PHE A 161 -7.36 -13.47 11.17
N LEU A 162 -6.52 -14.07 10.31
CA LEU A 162 -6.98 -14.99 9.26
C LEU A 162 -7.43 -16.34 9.81
N GLU A 163 -6.90 -16.76 10.96
CA GLU A 163 -7.18 -18.04 11.62
C GLU A 163 -8.27 -17.96 12.67
N GLU A 164 -8.78 -16.77 13.02
CA GLU A 164 -9.89 -16.63 13.97
C GLU A 164 -11.09 -17.48 13.55
N ASP A 165 -11.69 -18.16 14.50
CA ASP A 165 -12.93 -18.89 14.25
C ASP A 165 -14.09 -17.90 13.99
N PRO A 166 -14.84 -18.04 12.89
CA PRO A 166 -15.99 -17.18 12.60
C PRO A 166 -17.14 -17.33 13.61
N ALA A 167 -17.06 -18.28 14.54
CA ALA A 167 -18.08 -18.57 15.56
C ALA A 167 -17.72 -18.07 16.98
N ALA A 168 -16.61 -17.32 17.13
CA ALA A 168 -16.19 -16.79 18.43
C ALA A 168 -16.74 -15.38 18.70
#